data_a47677663106f0d884b8938d437caab1
#
_entry.id   a47677663106f0d884b8938d437caab1
#
_cell.length_a   1.000
_cell.length_b   1.000
_cell.length_c   1.000
_cell.angle_alpha   90.00
_cell.angle_beta   90.00
_cell.angle_gamma   90.00
#
_symmetry.space_group_name_H-M   'P 1'
#
loop_
_entity.id
_entity.type
_entity.pdbx_description
1 polymer ?
#
loop_
_entity_poly.entity_id
_entity_poly.type
_entity_poly.pdbx_seq_one_letter_code
_entity_poly.pdbx_strand_id
1 'polypeptide(L)'
;IVYRDDGDDQTPSIVAFEGAALTATVSGLAGGTSYNYMVAALSEAGVGDVSGVSRQSTSPASPLGLSSDTQTSTSITLSWSASVVSGGSAVTSYKVYANDGSSADAALSQSAVATTDGSTTEATVSQLSPGLLYSFAVSAVSDAGEGEQSTVLAQSTSPGVPASGPTSVHQTSTSISLDWSAPSSDGSSGEDASGYRLYDVAGQNAVLLYDGPDTAYEQVGLTAGTSYSYAVSAVSAAGESPSTSTLVQSTAPAAPTGLSSSGWSTSGFDVSWSAPSGGGPAVTGYTLYERVVHSMGDVAAASGVPSTVLQTMLSEDTDTVVVDTVAYDGSGDTAVSTSLSGLSGGVSYDYVVAARSSAGEGARSTALSVSTSPPAPGSVASVSQTTSSITLSWSAPVVTTGSAVTGYKLYIDDGSTGVPSSVVSCGGGALETTCTAS
;
A
#
# COMPACT_ATOMS: atom_id res chain seq x y z
N ILE A 1 -64.61 -32.03 -32.20
CA ILE A 1 -63.66 -31.08 -32.82
C ILE A 1 -63.49 -29.92 -31.88
N VAL A 2 -62.28 -29.45 -31.63
CA VAL A 2 -62.00 -28.21 -30.95
C VAL A 2 -61.55 -27.18 -31.98
N TYR A 3 -62.20 -26.02 -31.98
CA TYR A 3 -61.81 -24.88 -32.80
C TYR A 3 -61.14 -23.82 -31.94
N ARG A 4 -60.19 -23.09 -32.50
CA ARG A 4 -59.56 -21.91 -31.90
C ARG A 4 -59.55 -20.74 -32.89
N ASP A 5 -59.35 -19.53 -32.40
CA ASP A 5 -58.97 -18.40 -33.22
C ASP A 5 -57.44 -18.37 -33.42
N ASP A 6 -56.89 -17.38 -34.07
CA ASP A 6 -55.46 -17.16 -34.27
C ASP A 6 -54.82 -16.27 -33.19
N GLY A 7 -55.57 -15.89 -32.16
CA GLY A 7 -55.13 -15.01 -31.07
C GLY A 7 -55.47 -13.54 -31.27
N ASP A 8 -56.31 -13.23 -32.27
CA ASP A 8 -56.75 -11.85 -32.58
C ASP A 8 -58.16 -11.53 -32.07
N ASP A 9 -58.68 -12.34 -31.13
CA ASP A 9 -59.99 -12.21 -30.47
C ASP A 9 -61.21 -12.36 -31.41
N GLN A 10 -61.07 -13.12 -32.48
CA GLN A 10 -62.09 -13.43 -33.45
C GLN A 10 -62.92 -14.72 -33.10
N THR A 11 -63.87 -15.01 -33.92
CA THR A 11 -64.67 -16.27 -33.80
C THR A 11 -63.73 -17.46 -34.14
N PRO A 12 -63.62 -18.49 -33.27
CA PRO A 12 -62.82 -19.68 -33.51
C PRO A 12 -63.18 -20.39 -34.82
N SER A 13 -62.18 -20.50 -35.70
CA SER A 13 -62.35 -21.11 -37.04
C SER A 13 -61.27 -22.12 -37.40
N ILE A 14 -60.14 -22.12 -36.66
CA ILE A 14 -59.04 -23.02 -36.86
C ILE A 14 -59.26 -24.30 -36.10
N VAL A 15 -59.27 -25.46 -36.80
CA VAL A 15 -59.33 -26.78 -36.13
C VAL A 15 -58.02 -27.01 -35.34
N ALA A 16 -58.14 -27.01 -34.02
CA ALA A 16 -57.04 -27.25 -33.10
C ALA A 16 -56.93 -28.75 -32.70
N PHE A 17 -58.03 -29.45 -32.68
CA PHE A 17 -58.06 -30.88 -32.37
C PHE A 17 -59.31 -31.54 -32.96
N GLU A 18 -59.13 -32.76 -33.47
CA GLU A 18 -60.20 -33.67 -33.89
C GLU A 18 -59.92 -35.05 -33.35
N GLY A 19 -60.88 -35.64 -32.64
CA GLY A 19 -60.77 -36.96 -32.03
C GLY A 19 -61.91 -37.26 -31.06
N ALA A 20 -61.92 -38.47 -30.50
CA ALA A 20 -62.95 -38.96 -29.58
C ALA A 20 -62.61 -38.64 -28.08
N ALA A 21 -61.43 -38.09 -27.78
CA ALA A 21 -61.03 -37.76 -26.43
C ALA A 21 -61.81 -36.52 -25.89
N LEU A 22 -62.06 -36.53 -24.58
CA LEU A 22 -62.74 -35.44 -23.89
C LEU A 22 -61.76 -34.35 -23.41
N THR A 23 -60.43 -34.55 -23.65
CA THR A 23 -59.36 -33.61 -23.37
C THR A 23 -58.45 -33.46 -24.58
N ALA A 24 -57.98 -32.27 -24.84
CA ALA A 24 -57.04 -32.00 -25.91
C ALA A 24 -55.97 -30.98 -25.43
N THR A 25 -54.72 -31.19 -25.85
CA THR A 25 -53.65 -30.25 -25.69
C THR A 25 -53.44 -29.52 -27.02
N VAL A 26 -53.59 -28.19 -27.00
CA VAL A 26 -53.29 -27.33 -28.17
C VAL A 26 -51.93 -26.74 -27.98
N SER A 27 -51.02 -26.99 -28.95
CA SER A 27 -49.62 -26.54 -28.94
C SER A 27 -49.36 -25.56 -30.06
N GLY A 28 -48.12 -24.95 -30.07
CA GLY A 28 -47.74 -23.97 -31.05
C GLY A 28 -48.44 -22.61 -30.90
N LEU A 29 -48.89 -22.31 -29.67
CA LEU A 29 -49.47 -21.03 -29.30
C LEU A 29 -48.43 -20.00 -28.94
N ALA A 30 -48.68 -18.74 -29.22
CA ALA A 30 -47.79 -17.65 -28.79
C ALA A 30 -47.98 -17.38 -27.28
N GLY A 31 -46.87 -17.10 -26.59
CA GLY A 31 -46.90 -16.73 -25.18
C GLY A 31 -47.58 -15.38 -24.96
N GLY A 32 -48.27 -15.22 -23.81
CA GLY A 32 -48.96 -14.00 -23.43
C GLY A 32 -50.15 -13.64 -24.33
N THR A 33 -50.73 -14.61 -25.02
CA THR A 33 -51.79 -14.40 -25.99
C THR A 33 -53.09 -15.06 -25.50
N SER A 34 -54.23 -14.40 -25.69
CA SER A 34 -55.53 -14.99 -25.47
C SER A 34 -56.05 -15.66 -26.71
N TYR A 35 -56.65 -16.81 -26.53
CA TYR A 35 -57.29 -17.58 -27.58
C TYR A 35 -58.72 -17.90 -27.18
N ASN A 36 -59.67 -17.78 -28.12
CA ASN A 36 -61.03 -18.23 -28.00
C ASN A 36 -61.16 -19.64 -28.51
N TYR A 37 -61.93 -20.48 -27.79
CA TYR A 37 -62.15 -21.89 -28.12
C TYR A 37 -63.64 -22.20 -28.18
N MET A 38 -64.04 -23.08 -29.10
CA MET A 38 -65.33 -23.71 -29.19
C MET A 38 -65.17 -25.21 -29.45
N VAL A 39 -66.10 -26.00 -28.99
CA VAL A 39 -66.13 -27.44 -29.20
C VAL A 39 -67.44 -27.87 -29.89
N ALA A 40 -67.30 -28.72 -30.90
CA ALA A 40 -68.42 -29.37 -31.54
C ALA A 40 -68.33 -30.86 -31.43
N ALA A 41 -69.43 -31.56 -31.23
CA ALA A 41 -69.53 -33.00 -31.31
C ALA A 41 -69.52 -33.46 -32.78
N LEU A 42 -68.82 -34.56 -33.06
CA LEU A 42 -68.74 -35.18 -34.38
C LEU A 42 -69.40 -36.55 -34.32
N SER A 43 -70.27 -36.88 -35.27
CA SER A 43 -70.87 -38.17 -35.44
C SER A 43 -70.86 -38.58 -36.95
N GLU A 44 -71.28 -39.76 -37.26
CA GLU A 44 -71.46 -40.21 -38.64
C GLU A 44 -72.48 -39.31 -39.41
N ALA A 45 -73.42 -38.63 -38.72
CA ALA A 45 -74.32 -37.66 -39.30
C ALA A 45 -73.78 -36.27 -39.57
N GLY A 46 -72.54 -36.06 -39.21
CA GLY A 46 -71.81 -34.79 -39.37
C GLY A 46 -71.45 -34.09 -38.07
N VAL A 47 -71.03 -32.81 -38.18
CA VAL A 47 -70.68 -31.96 -37.07
C VAL A 47 -71.88 -31.30 -36.50
N GLY A 48 -72.06 -31.40 -35.17
CA GLY A 48 -73.14 -30.73 -34.44
C GLY A 48 -72.86 -29.26 -34.20
N ASP A 49 -73.80 -28.62 -33.46
CA ASP A 49 -73.71 -27.20 -33.05
C ASP A 49 -72.46 -27.01 -32.16
N VAL A 50 -71.79 -25.84 -32.25
CA VAL A 50 -70.67 -25.45 -31.44
C VAL A 50 -71.12 -25.01 -30.02
N SER A 51 -70.25 -25.23 -29.05
CA SER A 51 -70.38 -24.69 -27.68
C SER A 51 -70.35 -23.16 -27.66
N GLY A 52 -70.67 -22.58 -26.51
CA GLY A 52 -70.25 -21.18 -26.24
C GLY A 52 -68.76 -21.01 -26.31
N VAL A 53 -68.28 -19.78 -26.57
CA VAL A 53 -66.86 -19.40 -26.61
C VAL A 53 -66.28 -19.49 -25.22
N SER A 54 -65.15 -20.16 -25.10
CA SER A 54 -64.27 -20.18 -23.90
C SER A 54 -62.94 -19.45 -24.22
N ARG A 55 -62.66 -18.37 -23.49
CA ARG A 55 -61.42 -17.63 -23.63
C ARG A 55 -60.41 -18.11 -22.64
N GLN A 56 -59.18 -18.41 -23.12
CA GLN A 56 -58.08 -18.88 -22.32
C GLN A 56 -56.81 -18.14 -22.75
N SER A 57 -55.91 -17.83 -21.79
CA SER A 57 -54.65 -17.21 -22.07
C SER A 57 -53.50 -18.17 -21.87
N THR A 58 -52.50 -18.06 -22.68
CA THR A 58 -51.18 -18.69 -22.44
C THR A 58 -50.41 -17.91 -21.38
N SER A 59 -49.46 -18.58 -20.72
CA SER A 59 -48.47 -17.90 -19.86
C SER A 59 -47.71 -16.83 -20.64
N PRO A 60 -47.17 -15.80 -19.99
CA PRO A 60 -46.37 -14.76 -20.66
C PRO A 60 -45.21 -15.30 -21.50
N ALA A 61 -44.84 -14.59 -22.52
CA ALA A 61 -43.63 -14.86 -23.24
C ALA A 61 -42.37 -14.60 -22.33
N SER A 62 -41.24 -15.22 -22.64
CA SER A 62 -40.00 -15.00 -21.91
C SER A 62 -39.61 -13.51 -21.97
N PRO A 63 -39.10 -12.93 -20.85
CA PRO A 63 -38.47 -11.62 -20.88
C PRO A 63 -37.28 -11.59 -21.80
N LEU A 64 -36.99 -10.44 -22.43
CA LEU A 64 -35.87 -10.26 -23.36
C LEU A 64 -34.89 -9.24 -22.83
N GLY A 65 -33.67 -9.25 -23.36
CA GLY A 65 -32.65 -8.24 -23.07
C GLY A 65 -32.17 -8.24 -21.62
N LEU A 66 -32.15 -9.44 -20.96
CA LEU A 66 -31.57 -9.57 -19.62
C LEU A 66 -30.13 -9.11 -19.64
N SER A 67 -29.79 -8.14 -18.80
CA SER A 67 -28.48 -7.52 -18.66
C SER A 67 -28.16 -7.21 -17.19
N SER A 68 -26.90 -6.96 -16.89
CA SER A 68 -26.41 -6.56 -15.59
C SER A 68 -26.04 -5.08 -15.63
N ASP A 69 -26.59 -4.28 -14.72
CA ASP A 69 -26.39 -2.83 -14.65
C ASP A 69 -25.26 -2.45 -13.68
N THR A 70 -25.25 -3.06 -12.49
CA THR A 70 -24.23 -2.82 -11.46
C THR A 70 -23.83 -4.12 -10.76
N GLN A 71 -22.54 -4.21 -10.40
CA GLN A 71 -21.98 -5.31 -9.65
C GLN A 71 -21.24 -4.79 -8.43
N THR A 72 -21.42 -5.47 -7.30
CA THR A 72 -20.62 -5.32 -6.09
C THR A 72 -19.98 -6.66 -5.74
N SER A 73 -19.23 -6.72 -4.67
CA SER A 73 -18.68 -8.00 -4.18
C SER A 73 -19.75 -8.97 -3.66
N THR A 74 -20.98 -8.50 -3.39
CA THR A 74 -22.02 -9.34 -2.78
C THR A 74 -23.38 -9.19 -3.43
N SER A 75 -23.49 -8.45 -4.53
CA SER A 75 -24.76 -8.25 -5.25
C SER A 75 -24.57 -7.96 -6.72
N ILE A 76 -25.60 -8.29 -7.51
CA ILE A 76 -25.71 -7.95 -8.93
C ILE A 76 -27.11 -7.39 -9.16
N THR A 77 -27.19 -6.21 -9.78
CA THR A 77 -28.45 -5.61 -10.23
C THR A 77 -28.67 -5.98 -11.69
N LEU A 78 -29.82 -6.57 -11.96
CA LEU A 78 -30.24 -7.06 -13.26
C LEU A 78 -31.38 -6.21 -13.79
N SER A 79 -31.44 -5.99 -15.09
CA SER A 79 -32.55 -5.38 -15.80
C SER A 79 -32.94 -6.20 -17.03
N TRP A 80 -34.23 -6.09 -17.43
CA TRP A 80 -34.78 -6.79 -18.59
C TRP A 80 -35.89 -5.96 -19.26
N SER A 81 -36.25 -6.34 -20.45
CA SER A 81 -37.42 -5.79 -21.13
C SER A 81 -38.69 -6.51 -20.68
N ALA A 82 -39.76 -5.76 -20.46
CA ALA A 82 -41.07 -6.32 -20.12
C ALA A 82 -41.51 -7.35 -21.16
N SER A 83 -42.12 -8.44 -20.70
CA SER A 83 -42.69 -9.47 -21.59
C SER A 83 -43.83 -8.89 -22.39
N VAL A 84 -43.89 -9.20 -23.69
CA VAL A 84 -44.96 -8.78 -24.57
C VAL A 84 -46.23 -9.59 -24.24
N VAL A 85 -47.33 -8.91 -24.05
CA VAL A 85 -48.66 -9.49 -23.84
C VAL A 85 -49.58 -9.02 -24.97
N SER A 86 -50.12 -9.99 -25.74
CA SER A 86 -51.04 -9.72 -26.85
C SER A 86 -52.46 -10.22 -26.49
N GLY A 87 -53.20 -9.37 -25.81
CA GLY A 87 -54.57 -9.70 -25.37
C GLY A 87 -54.71 -10.76 -24.28
N GLY A 88 -53.57 -11.34 -23.83
CA GLY A 88 -53.49 -12.33 -22.74
C GLY A 88 -53.59 -11.72 -21.34
N SER A 89 -53.42 -12.57 -20.32
CA SER A 89 -53.39 -12.13 -18.92
C SER A 89 -52.20 -11.22 -18.68
N ALA A 90 -52.43 -10.08 -18.02
CA ALA A 90 -51.36 -9.14 -17.67
C ALA A 90 -50.26 -9.82 -16.81
N VAL A 91 -49.04 -9.41 -16.98
CA VAL A 91 -47.91 -9.84 -16.11
C VAL A 91 -48.17 -9.29 -14.70
N THR A 92 -48.15 -10.17 -13.72
CA THR A 92 -48.38 -9.83 -12.30
C THR A 92 -47.07 -9.75 -11.53
N SER A 93 -46.02 -10.49 -11.97
CA SER A 93 -44.71 -10.50 -11.34
C SER A 93 -43.63 -11.03 -12.29
N TYR A 94 -42.36 -10.75 -11.94
CA TYR A 94 -41.19 -11.45 -12.52
C TYR A 94 -40.46 -12.22 -11.43
N LYS A 95 -39.90 -13.35 -11.80
CA LYS A 95 -39.07 -14.19 -10.93
C LYS A 95 -37.70 -14.27 -11.52
N VAL A 96 -36.67 -14.03 -10.67
CA VAL A 96 -35.26 -14.14 -11.02
C VAL A 96 -34.74 -15.44 -10.45
N TYR A 97 -34.00 -16.17 -11.24
CA TYR A 97 -33.32 -17.41 -10.89
C TYR A 97 -31.82 -17.25 -11.03
N ALA A 98 -31.05 -17.85 -10.14
CA ALA A 98 -29.61 -17.86 -10.18
C ALA A 98 -29.07 -19.27 -9.89
N ASN A 99 -27.85 -19.58 -10.36
CA ASN A 99 -27.11 -20.72 -9.85
C ASN A 99 -26.48 -20.41 -8.50
N ASP A 100 -25.76 -21.37 -7.91
CA ASP A 100 -25.09 -21.23 -6.62
C ASP A 100 -23.66 -20.63 -6.73
N GLY A 101 -23.22 -20.28 -7.95
CA GLY A 101 -21.88 -19.76 -8.23
C GLY A 101 -20.75 -20.80 -8.19
N SER A 102 -21.08 -22.08 -8.01
CA SER A 102 -20.06 -23.14 -7.97
C SER A 102 -19.39 -23.39 -9.32
N SER A 103 -20.08 -23.13 -10.42
CA SER A 103 -19.55 -23.13 -11.78
C SER A 103 -20.49 -22.38 -12.73
N ALA A 104 -19.97 -21.93 -13.88
CA ALA A 104 -20.78 -21.28 -14.93
C ALA A 104 -21.90 -22.19 -15.46
N ASP A 105 -21.69 -23.51 -15.46
CA ASP A 105 -22.62 -24.52 -15.95
C ASP A 105 -23.52 -25.10 -14.86
N ALA A 106 -23.44 -24.59 -13.61
CA ALA A 106 -24.30 -25.03 -12.54
C ALA A 106 -25.76 -24.73 -12.89
N ALA A 107 -26.65 -25.67 -12.57
CA ALA A 107 -28.07 -25.49 -12.83
C ALA A 107 -28.62 -24.31 -12.04
N LEU A 108 -29.53 -23.55 -12.67
CA LEU A 108 -30.29 -22.51 -11.98
C LEU A 108 -31.12 -23.11 -10.84
N SER A 109 -31.30 -22.33 -9.78
CA SER A 109 -32.16 -22.70 -8.64
C SER A 109 -33.59 -23.03 -9.10
N GLN A 110 -34.23 -23.97 -8.42
CA GLN A 110 -35.66 -24.27 -8.69
C GLN A 110 -36.59 -23.26 -8.05
N SER A 111 -36.07 -22.47 -7.12
CA SER A 111 -36.81 -21.38 -6.46
C SER A 111 -36.24 -20.05 -6.89
N ALA A 112 -37.11 -19.06 -7.08
CA ALA A 112 -36.69 -17.71 -7.40
C ALA A 112 -35.82 -17.13 -6.26
N VAL A 113 -34.71 -16.52 -6.61
CA VAL A 113 -33.82 -15.78 -5.68
C VAL A 113 -34.29 -14.35 -5.45
N ALA A 114 -35.08 -13.81 -6.39
CA ALA A 114 -35.79 -12.53 -6.24
C ALA A 114 -37.10 -12.54 -6.99
N THR A 115 -38.06 -11.69 -6.57
CA THR A 115 -39.34 -11.52 -7.24
C THR A 115 -39.68 -10.04 -7.22
N THR A 116 -40.19 -9.51 -8.35
CA THR A 116 -40.69 -8.13 -8.48
C THR A 116 -42.19 -8.14 -8.83
N ASP A 117 -42.84 -6.99 -8.76
CA ASP A 117 -44.18 -6.83 -9.34
C ASP A 117 -44.12 -6.82 -10.90
N GLY A 118 -45.31 -6.89 -11.55
CA GLY A 118 -45.37 -6.99 -13.00
C GLY A 118 -44.98 -5.71 -13.77
N SER A 119 -44.76 -4.61 -13.09
CA SER A 119 -44.31 -3.33 -13.68
C SER A 119 -42.86 -3.07 -13.49
N THR A 120 -42.18 -3.74 -12.55
CA THR A 120 -40.77 -3.58 -12.21
C THR A 120 -39.95 -4.59 -12.98
N THR A 121 -39.08 -4.07 -13.87
CA THR A 121 -38.19 -4.85 -14.75
C THR A 121 -36.69 -4.75 -14.33
N GLU A 122 -36.48 -4.57 -13.05
CA GLU A 122 -35.14 -4.52 -12.42
C GLU A 122 -35.18 -5.29 -11.09
N ALA A 123 -34.11 -5.98 -10.75
CA ALA A 123 -33.93 -6.63 -9.45
C ALA A 123 -32.49 -6.70 -9.04
N THR A 124 -32.24 -6.51 -7.74
CA THR A 124 -30.92 -6.74 -7.14
C THR A 124 -30.91 -8.09 -6.44
N VAL A 125 -30.05 -8.99 -6.90
CA VAL A 125 -29.74 -10.26 -6.22
C VAL A 125 -28.61 -10.01 -5.26
N SER A 126 -28.83 -10.25 -3.97
CA SER A 126 -27.89 -9.99 -2.87
C SER A 126 -27.43 -11.29 -2.21
N GLN A 127 -26.48 -11.17 -1.26
CA GLN A 127 -25.90 -12.30 -0.53
C GLN A 127 -25.10 -13.26 -1.43
N LEU A 128 -24.56 -12.75 -2.52
CA LEU A 128 -23.66 -13.46 -3.39
C LEU A 128 -22.25 -13.49 -2.78
N SER A 129 -21.47 -14.48 -3.16
CA SER A 129 -20.05 -14.55 -2.78
C SER A 129 -19.19 -13.68 -3.70
N PRO A 130 -18.16 -13.03 -3.17
CA PRO A 130 -17.26 -12.17 -3.96
C PRO A 130 -16.47 -12.97 -5.00
N GLY A 131 -16.23 -12.35 -6.16
CA GLY A 131 -15.37 -12.89 -7.21
C GLY A 131 -15.92 -14.15 -7.90
N LEU A 132 -17.20 -14.49 -7.74
CA LEU A 132 -17.81 -15.66 -8.36
C LEU A 132 -18.62 -15.33 -9.60
N LEU A 133 -18.63 -16.26 -10.56
CA LEU A 133 -19.44 -16.19 -11.77
C LEU A 133 -20.79 -16.84 -11.52
N TYR A 134 -21.86 -16.07 -11.66
CA TYR A 134 -23.24 -16.51 -11.53
C TYR A 134 -23.93 -16.53 -12.89
N SER A 135 -24.87 -17.46 -13.05
CA SER A 135 -25.77 -17.52 -14.19
C SER A 135 -27.17 -17.12 -13.74
N PHE A 136 -27.83 -16.22 -14.48
CA PHE A 136 -29.15 -15.69 -14.17
C PHE A 136 -30.14 -15.92 -15.30
N ALA A 137 -31.41 -16.12 -14.95
CA ALA A 137 -32.50 -16.08 -15.88
C ALA A 137 -33.77 -15.46 -15.20
N VAL A 138 -34.66 -14.92 -16.01
CA VAL A 138 -35.88 -14.28 -15.52
C VAL A 138 -37.09 -14.87 -16.24
N SER A 139 -38.18 -15.18 -15.51
CA SER A 139 -39.49 -15.52 -16.08
C SER A 139 -40.54 -14.48 -15.70
N ALA A 140 -41.54 -14.33 -16.53
CA ALA A 140 -42.74 -13.53 -16.22
C ALA A 140 -43.88 -14.44 -15.73
N VAL A 141 -44.68 -13.95 -14.80
CA VAL A 141 -45.81 -14.65 -14.21
C VAL A 141 -47.08 -13.87 -14.46
N SER A 142 -48.17 -14.54 -14.79
CA SER A 142 -49.52 -13.99 -14.90
C SER A 142 -50.53 -14.94 -14.25
N ASP A 143 -51.85 -14.60 -14.28
CA ASP A 143 -52.90 -15.51 -13.83
C ASP A 143 -52.96 -16.80 -14.67
N ALA A 144 -52.43 -16.80 -15.90
CA ALA A 144 -52.31 -17.99 -16.75
C ALA A 144 -51.11 -18.89 -16.37
N GLY A 145 -50.30 -18.49 -15.41
CA GLY A 145 -49.14 -19.21 -14.94
C GLY A 145 -47.80 -18.50 -15.23
N GLU A 146 -46.73 -19.21 -14.93
CA GLU A 146 -45.36 -18.78 -15.19
C GLU A 146 -44.95 -19.14 -16.62
N GLY A 147 -44.35 -18.17 -17.32
CA GLY A 147 -43.80 -18.33 -18.68
C GLY A 147 -42.42 -18.94 -18.71
N GLU A 148 -41.92 -19.07 -19.93
CA GLU A 148 -40.54 -19.54 -20.18
C GLU A 148 -39.52 -18.55 -19.60
N GLN A 149 -38.39 -19.09 -19.18
CA GLN A 149 -37.24 -18.27 -18.74
C GLN A 149 -36.58 -17.55 -19.93
N SER A 150 -35.97 -16.42 -19.66
CA SER A 150 -35.14 -15.68 -20.59
C SER A 150 -33.91 -16.51 -21.02
N THR A 151 -33.14 -16.02 -21.97
CA THR A 151 -31.77 -16.47 -22.17
C THR A 151 -30.95 -16.26 -20.89
N VAL A 152 -30.04 -17.21 -20.62
CA VAL A 152 -29.17 -17.14 -19.44
C VAL A 152 -28.13 -16.02 -19.63
N LEU A 153 -27.97 -15.18 -18.61
CA LEU A 153 -26.92 -14.20 -18.46
C LEU A 153 -25.87 -14.73 -17.49
N ALA A 154 -24.61 -14.77 -17.90
CA ALA A 154 -23.47 -15.05 -17.01
C ALA A 154 -22.83 -13.72 -16.58
N GLN A 155 -22.71 -13.49 -15.27
CA GLN A 155 -22.13 -12.26 -14.71
C GLN A 155 -21.40 -12.54 -13.40
N SER A 156 -20.18 -11.99 -13.27
CA SER A 156 -19.39 -12.11 -12.03
C SER A 156 -19.70 -10.98 -11.05
N THR A 157 -19.59 -11.28 -9.77
CA THR A 157 -19.45 -10.26 -8.71
C THR A 157 -18.06 -9.63 -8.74
N SER A 158 -17.93 -8.41 -8.21
CA SER A 158 -16.60 -7.81 -7.99
C SER A 158 -15.77 -8.66 -7.03
N PRO A 159 -14.41 -8.55 -7.06
CA PRO A 159 -13.55 -9.30 -6.17
C PRO A 159 -13.86 -9.07 -4.69
N GLY A 160 -13.39 -9.97 -3.84
CA GLY A 160 -13.33 -9.76 -2.40
C GLY A 160 -12.32 -8.69 -2.03
N VAL A 161 -12.44 -8.19 -0.80
CA VAL A 161 -11.42 -7.32 -0.19
C VAL A 161 -10.10 -8.09 -0.13
N PRO A 162 -8.93 -7.47 -0.41
CA PRO A 162 -7.63 -8.08 -0.20
C PRO A 162 -7.53 -8.78 1.16
N ALA A 163 -6.95 -9.99 1.20
CA ALA A 163 -6.96 -10.84 2.39
C ALA A 163 -6.14 -10.25 3.54
N SER A 164 -5.09 -9.47 3.23
CA SER A 164 -4.45 -8.57 4.16
C SER A 164 -4.50 -7.14 3.62
N GLY A 165 -4.70 -6.16 4.52
CA GLY A 165 -4.55 -4.74 4.19
C GLY A 165 -3.11 -4.38 3.88
N PRO A 166 -2.82 -3.14 3.44
CA PRO A 166 -1.45 -2.74 3.26
C PRO A 166 -0.71 -2.85 4.59
N THR A 167 0.47 -3.46 4.54
CA THR A 167 1.43 -3.53 5.64
C THR A 167 2.71 -2.81 5.23
N SER A 168 3.39 -2.19 6.18
CA SER A 168 4.62 -1.49 5.88
C SER A 168 5.81 -2.41 6.11
N VAL A 169 6.61 -2.62 5.05
CA VAL A 169 7.77 -3.52 5.04
C VAL A 169 9.05 -2.78 5.37
N HIS A 170 9.18 -1.55 4.85
CA HIS A 170 10.35 -0.70 5.05
C HIS A 170 9.97 0.77 5.00
N GLN A 171 10.65 1.59 5.84
CA GLN A 171 10.47 3.03 5.88
C GLN A 171 11.84 3.72 5.89
N THR A 172 11.94 4.76 5.07
CA THR A 172 13.04 5.73 5.12
C THR A 172 12.50 7.10 5.52
N SER A 173 13.35 8.11 5.53
CA SER A 173 12.91 9.50 5.73
C SER A 173 12.08 10.04 4.55
N THR A 174 12.11 9.39 3.39
CA THR A 174 11.49 9.89 2.15
C THR A 174 10.68 8.85 1.39
N SER A 175 10.57 7.61 1.91
CA SER A 175 9.77 6.55 1.29
C SER A 175 9.14 5.62 2.31
N ILE A 176 8.04 4.96 1.90
CA ILE A 176 7.37 3.88 2.59
C ILE A 176 7.11 2.77 1.58
N SER A 177 7.63 1.57 1.85
CA SER A 177 7.33 0.36 1.07
C SER A 177 6.18 -0.39 1.73
N LEU A 178 5.18 -0.74 0.91
CA LEU A 178 3.94 -1.38 1.30
C LEU A 178 3.80 -2.72 0.57
N ASP A 179 3.18 -3.70 1.21
CA ASP A 179 2.71 -4.93 0.60
C ASP A 179 1.30 -5.29 1.08
N TRP A 180 0.61 -6.13 0.33
CA TRP A 180 -0.71 -6.68 0.64
C TRP A 180 -0.88 -8.07 0.03
N SER A 181 -1.94 -8.78 0.42
CA SER A 181 -2.24 -10.09 -0.15
C SER A 181 -3.47 -10.02 -1.05
N ALA A 182 -3.49 -10.84 -2.09
CA ALA A 182 -4.67 -11.03 -2.91
C ALA A 182 -5.90 -11.41 -2.06
N PRO A 183 -7.13 -11.12 -2.51
CA PRO A 183 -8.32 -11.69 -1.91
C PRO A 183 -8.19 -13.20 -1.78
N SER A 184 -8.74 -13.77 -0.71
CA SER A 184 -8.84 -15.23 -0.62
C SER A 184 -9.79 -15.71 -1.70
N SER A 185 -9.28 -16.39 -2.73
CA SER A 185 -10.12 -17.13 -3.68
C SER A 185 -10.67 -18.36 -2.96
N ASP A 186 -11.96 -18.62 -3.07
CA ASP A 186 -12.58 -19.85 -2.59
C ASP A 186 -12.35 -21.04 -3.55
N GLY A 187 -11.53 -20.86 -4.59
CA GLY A 187 -11.16 -21.89 -5.57
C GLY A 187 -12.25 -22.21 -6.58
N SER A 188 -13.35 -21.48 -6.62
CA SER A 188 -14.38 -21.59 -7.62
C SER A 188 -14.15 -20.65 -8.81
N SER A 189 -14.79 -20.94 -9.95
CA SER A 189 -14.60 -20.36 -11.28
C SER A 189 -14.93 -18.87 -11.43
N GLY A 190 -14.63 -18.05 -10.44
CA GLY A 190 -14.84 -16.61 -10.48
C GLY A 190 -13.70 -15.84 -11.15
N GLU A 191 -13.89 -14.55 -11.35
CA GLU A 191 -12.84 -13.66 -11.82
C GLU A 191 -11.90 -13.31 -10.67
N ASP A 192 -10.69 -13.85 -10.69
CA ASP A 192 -9.60 -13.42 -9.81
C ASP A 192 -9.35 -11.92 -9.97
N ALA A 193 -8.81 -11.30 -8.92
CA ALA A 193 -8.37 -9.91 -9.03
C ALA A 193 -7.32 -9.80 -10.14
N SER A 194 -7.59 -8.95 -11.12
CA SER A 194 -6.65 -8.64 -12.22
C SER A 194 -5.67 -7.53 -11.85
N GLY A 195 -5.93 -6.83 -10.74
CA GLY A 195 -5.10 -5.74 -10.24
C GLY A 195 -5.57 -5.21 -8.89
N TYR A 196 -4.86 -4.17 -8.45
CA TYR A 196 -5.09 -3.50 -7.16
C TYR A 196 -5.02 -2.00 -7.33
N ARG A 197 -5.75 -1.28 -6.50
CA ARG A 197 -5.66 0.17 -6.34
C ARG A 197 -5.30 0.51 -4.92
N LEU A 198 -4.17 1.20 -4.76
CA LEU A 198 -3.73 1.73 -3.47
C LEU A 198 -4.09 3.22 -3.40
N TYR A 199 -4.64 3.63 -2.29
CA TYR A 199 -5.05 5.00 -2.04
C TYR A 199 -4.37 5.59 -0.82
N ASP A 200 -4.01 6.88 -0.89
CA ASP A 200 -3.83 7.72 0.30
C ASP A 200 -5.20 8.23 0.76
N VAL A 201 -5.56 7.88 1.99
CA VAL A 201 -6.86 8.19 2.59
C VAL A 201 -6.75 9.17 3.77
N ALA A 202 -5.64 9.89 3.90
CA ALA A 202 -5.41 10.87 4.97
C ALA A 202 -6.33 12.11 4.87
N GLY A 203 -6.84 12.42 3.67
CA GLY A 203 -7.70 13.57 3.39
C GLY A 203 -9.19 13.23 3.32
N GLN A 204 -10.01 14.24 3.02
CA GLN A 204 -11.46 14.03 2.78
C GLN A 204 -11.74 13.26 1.47
N ASN A 205 -10.81 13.28 0.54
CA ASN A 205 -10.89 12.55 -0.72
C ASN A 205 -9.70 11.60 -0.81
N ALA A 206 -9.96 10.34 -1.13
CA ALA A 206 -8.92 9.36 -1.40
C ALA A 206 -8.14 9.75 -2.66
N VAL A 207 -6.82 9.67 -2.61
CA VAL A 207 -5.92 9.94 -3.73
C VAL A 207 -5.35 8.61 -4.22
N LEU A 208 -5.56 8.29 -5.49
CA LEU A 208 -5.01 7.08 -6.10
C LEU A 208 -3.48 7.20 -6.23
N LEU A 209 -2.76 6.26 -5.63
CA LEU A 209 -1.29 6.19 -5.66
C LEU A 209 -0.77 5.12 -6.63
N TYR A 210 -1.48 4.01 -6.75
CA TYR A 210 -1.10 2.87 -7.58
C TYR A 210 -2.34 2.24 -8.22
N ASP A 211 -2.24 1.83 -9.48
CA ASP A 211 -3.23 1.03 -10.22
C ASP A 211 -2.45 0.02 -11.08
N GLY A 212 -2.45 -1.26 -10.69
CA GLY A 212 -1.66 -2.27 -11.37
C GLY A 212 -1.80 -3.66 -10.75
N PRO A 213 -1.11 -4.68 -11.33
CA PRO A 213 -1.25 -6.08 -10.93
C PRO A 213 -0.42 -6.49 -9.69
N ASP A 214 0.55 -5.68 -9.27
CA ASP A 214 1.47 -6.05 -8.21
C ASP A 214 0.82 -5.95 -6.83
N THR A 215 1.30 -6.75 -5.89
CA THR A 215 0.88 -6.77 -4.49
C THR A 215 1.84 -6.00 -3.57
N ALA A 216 2.67 -5.15 -4.14
CA ALA A 216 3.62 -4.30 -3.43
C ALA A 216 3.78 -2.96 -4.15
N TYR A 217 4.08 -1.92 -3.38
CA TYR A 217 4.33 -0.57 -3.90
C TYR A 217 5.24 0.21 -2.97
N GLU A 218 6.20 0.96 -3.52
CA GLU A 218 7.00 1.91 -2.78
C GLU A 218 6.57 3.34 -3.12
N GLN A 219 6.06 4.06 -2.14
CA GLN A 219 5.80 5.50 -2.27
C GLN A 219 7.06 6.27 -1.90
N VAL A 220 7.57 7.05 -2.84
CA VAL A 220 8.77 7.88 -2.70
C VAL A 220 8.44 9.38 -2.69
N GLY A 221 9.42 10.22 -2.35
CA GLY A 221 9.24 11.68 -2.33
C GLY A 221 8.42 12.18 -1.15
N LEU A 222 8.31 11.38 -0.09
CA LEU A 222 7.57 11.72 1.12
C LEU A 222 8.33 12.71 2.00
N THR A 223 7.60 13.44 2.85
CA THR A 223 8.18 14.32 3.88
C THR A 223 8.62 13.48 5.08
N ALA A 224 9.83 13.71 5.54
CA ALA A 224 10.39 13.03 6.71
C ALA A 224 9.58 13.32 7.98
N GLY A 225 9.47 12.31 8.87
CA GLY A 225 8.76 12.42 10.12
C GLY A 225 7.28 12.78 9.94
N THR A 226 6.63 12.27 8.91
CA THR A 226 5.23 12.55 8.57
C THR A 226 4.42 11.26 8.49
N SER A 227 3.17 11.31 8.98
CA SER A 227 2.25 10.16 8.95
C SER A 227 1.39 10.20 7.68
N TYR A 228 1.21 9.04 7.06
CA TYR A 228 0.41 8.80 5.86
C TYR A 228 -0.60 7.68 6.15
N SER A 229 -1.70 7.68 5.43
CA SER A 229 -2.79 6.71 5.64
C SER A 229 -3.12 6.00 4.33
N TYR A 230 -3.12 4.68 4.34
CA TYR A 230 -3.26 3.86 3.14
C TYR A 230 -4.41 2.89 3.25
N ALA A 231 -5.10 2.65 2.13
CA ALA A 231 -6.05 1.57 1.94
C ALA A 231 -5.91 0.98 0.54
N VAL A 232 -6.17 -0.30 0.38
CA VAL A 232 -6.07 -0.99 -0.91
C VAL A 232 -7.37 -1.70 -1.24
N SER A 233 -7.75 -1.71 -2.52
CA SER A 233 -8.86 -2.49 -3.09
C SER A 233 -8.34 -3.41 -4.18
N ALA A 234 -9.07 -4.48 -4.46
CA ALA A 234 -8.83 -5.38 -5.59
C ALA A 234 -9.74 -5.01 -6.76
N VAL A 235 -9.29 -5.22 -7.99
CA VAL A 235 -9.99 -4.87 -9.21
C VAL A 235 -10.08 -6.07 -10.14
N SER A 236 -11.25 -6.25 -10.79
CA SER A 236 -11.44 -7.19 -11.91
C SER A 236 -12.28 -6.53 -13.00
N ALA A 237 -12.59 -7.25 -14.08
CA ALA A 237 -13.53 -6.79 -15.11
C ALA A 237 -14.95 -6.53 -14.55
N ALA A 238 -15.33 -7.23 -13.46
CA ALA A 238 -16.61 -7.05 -12.77
C ALA A 238 -16.65 -5.83 -11.84
N GLY A 239 -15.52 -5.11 -11.66
CA GLY A 239 -15.43 -3.89 -10.87
C GLY A 239 -14.41 -3.94 -9.74
N GLU A 240 -14.49 -2.96 -8.85
CA GLU A 240 -13.60 -2.77 -7.72
C GLU A 240 -14.24 -3.28 -6.41
N SER A 241 -13.43 -3.92 -5.56
CA SER A 241 -13.85 -4.36 -4.23
C SER A 241 -13.98 -3.17 -3.27
N PRO A 242 -14.63 -3.35 -2.12
CA PRO A 242 -14.43 -2.45 -0.99
C PRO A 242 -12.94 -2.39 -0.61
N SER A 243 -12.49 -1.24 -0.09
CA SER A 243 -11.13 -1.08 0.39
C SER A 243 -10.91 -1.80 1.72
N THR A 244 -9.66 -2.17 2.01
CA THR A 244 -9.22 -2.67 3.31
C THR A 244 -9.41 -1.62 4.42
N SER A 245 -9.21 -2.03 5.67
CA SER A 245 -9.00 -1.09 6.78
C SER A 245 -7.77 -0.21 6.52
N THR A 246 -7.82 1.02 7.04
CA THR A 246 -6.72 1.99 6.87
C THR A 246 -5.49 1.59 7.67
N LEU A 247 -4.34 1.56 6.99
CA LEU A 247 -3.02 1.56 7.62
C LEU A 247 -2.56 3.01 7.84
N VAL A 248 -2.15 3.35 9.05
CA VAL A 248 -1.42 4.60 9.32
C VAL A 248 0.04 4.27 9.51
N GLN A 249 0.90 4.81 8.66
CA GLN A 249 2.35 4.58 8.68
C GLN A 249 3.09 5.90 8.54
N SER A 250 4.23 6.02 9.23
CA SER A 250 5.05 7.23 9.18
C SER A 250 6.39 6.97 8.53
N THR A 251 6.91 7.98 7.86
CA THR A 251 8.32 8.03 7.46
C THR A 251 9.23 8.16 8.68
N ALA A 252 10.47 7.69 8.56
CA ALA A 252 11.51 7.89 9.57
C ALA A 252 11.82 9.39 9.78
N PRO A 253 12.39 9.79 10.92
CA PRO A 253 12.67 11.19 11.22
C PRO A 253 13.59 11.86 10.18
N ALA A 254 13.49 13.19 10.09
CA ALA A 254 14.47 13.99 9.37
C ALA A 254 15.83 13.93 10.06
N ALA A 255 16.89 14.36 9.34
CA ALA A 255 18.22 14.49 9.89
C ALA A 255 18.24 15.54 11.03
N PRO A 256 18.92 15.25 12.15
CA PRO A 256 19.28 16.28 13.12
C PRO A 256 20.12 17.38 12.48
N THR A 257 20.04 18.59 13.02
CA THR A 257 20.76 19.76 12.50
C THR A 257 21.67 20.38 13.55
N GLY A 258 22.54 21.30 13.14
CA GLY A 258 23.39 22.05 14.07
C GLY A 258 24.38 21.20 14.83
N LEU A 259 24.86 20.08 14.26
CA LEU A 259 25.89 19.25 14.88
C LEU A 259 27.16 20.06 15.11
N SER A 260 27.59 20.15 16.36
CA SER A 260 28.72 21.00 16.81
C SER A 260 29.48 20.35 17.95
N SER A 261 30.69 20.83 18.22
CA SER A 261 31.56 20.34 19.29
C SER A 261 32.01 21.44 20.24
N SER A 262 32.33 21.06 21.48
CA SER A 262 32.84 21.92 22.54
C SER A 262 33.67 21.10 23.55
N GLY A 263 34.29 21.74 24.55
CA GLY A 263 34.96 21.05 25.65
C GLY A 263 36.16 20.18 25.23
N TRP A 264 36.90 20.61 24.21
CA TRP A 264 38.01 19.82 23.64
C TRP A 264 39.11 19.53 24.66
N SER A 265 39.54 18.29 24.70
CA SER A 265 40.67 17.78 25.44
C SER A 265 41.60 16.96 24.53
N THR A 266 42.70 16.43 25.09
CA THR A 266 43.63 15.52 24.36
C THR A 266 43.02 14.12 24.15
N SER A 267 41.91 13.80 24.84
CA SER A 267 41.30 12.47 24.80
C SER A 267 39.77 12.48 24.50
N GLY A 268 39.22 13.66 24.17
CA GLY A 268 37.78 13.74 23.89
C GLY A 268 37.25 15.16 23.75
N PHE A 269 35.94 15.25 23.51
CA PHE A 269 35.17 16.50 23.41
C PHE A 269 33.67 16.19 23.57
N ASP A 270 32.90 17.24 23.82
CA ASP A 270 31.43 17.18 23.84
C ASP A 270 30.88 17.43 22.44
N VAL A 271 29.82 16.70 22.07
CA VAL A 271 29.08 16.86 20.81
C VAL A 271 27.63 17.22 21.14
N SER A 272 27.05 18.15 20.40
CA SER A 272 25.65 18.56 20.53
C SER A 272 25.00 18.80 19.17
N TRP A 273 23.67 18.64 19.13
CA TRP A 273 22.85 18.80 17.92
C TRP A 273 21.47 19.34 18.26
N SER A 274 20.71 19.69 17.23
CA SER A 274 19.31 20.06 17.33
C SER A 274 18.42 18.91 16.86
N ALA A 275 17.35 18.62 17.60
CA ALA A 275 16.37 17.62 17.24
C ALA A 275 15.71 17.95 15.89
N PRO A 276 15.38 16.94 15.07
CA PRO A 276 14.62 17.16 13.85
C PRO A 276 13.19 17.64 14.20
N SER A 277 12.63 18.50 13.36
CA SER A 277 11.20 18.88 13.42
C SER A 277 10.40 17.97 12.51
N GLY A 278 9.19 17.58 12.91
CA GLY A 278 8.26 16.78 12.10
C GLY A 278 6.97 16.50 12.86
N GLY A 279 5.92 16.12 12.12
CA GLY A 279 4.59 15.77 12.66
C GLY A 279 4.36 14.26 12.84
N GLY A 280 5.39 13.44 12.64
CA GLY A 280 5.34 11.99 12.79
C GLY A 280 5.57 11.52 14.23
N PRO A 281 5.93 10.24 14.43
CA PRO A 281 6.20 9.69 15.75
C PRO A 281 7.33 10.47 16.46
N ALA A 282 7.16 10.61 17.76
CA ALA A 282 8.17 11.26 18.59
C ALA A 282 9.54 10.59 18.44
N VAL A 283 10.61 11.39 18.45
CA VAL A 283 11.99 10.88 18.51
C VAL A 283 12.16 10.15 19.84
N THR A 284 12.67 8.92 19.77
CA THR A 284 12.90 8.04 20.91
C THR A 284 14.38 7.94 21.28
N GLY A 285 15.27 8.48 20.45
CA GLY A 285 16.71 8.47 20.72
C GLY A 285 17.54 8.93 19.54
N TYR A 286 18.86 8.93 19.73
CA TYR A 286 19.82 9.31 18.71
C TYR A 286 20.96 8.28 18.63
N THR A 287 21.52 8.14 17.43
CA THR A 287 22.78 7.39 17.22
C THR A 287 23.80 8.32 16.61
N LEU A 288 24.96 8.47 17.26
CA LEU A 288 26.10 9.19 16.72
C LEU A 288 27.05 8.17 16.09
N TYR A 289 27.44 8.42 14.87
CA TYR A 289 28.37 7.59 14.12
C TYR A 289 29.68 8.33 13.90
N GLU A 290 30.79 7.62 14.11
CA GLU A 290 32.11 8.02 13.62
C GLU A 290 32.18 7.59 12.16
N ARG A 291 32.51 8.52 11.27
CA ARG A 291 32.66 8.31 9.84
C ARG A 291 34.11 8.15 9.47
N VAL A 292 34.51 6.99 9.02
CA VAL A 292 35.85 6.71 8.54
C VAL A 292 35.83 6.55 7.03
N VAL A 293 36.65 7.36 6.36
CA VAL A 293 36.84 7.28 4.91
C VAL A 293 38.05 6.40 4.64
N HIS A 294 37.82 5.25 4.06
CA HIS A 294 38.90 4.33 3.64
C HIS A 294 39.18 4.47 2.15
N SER A 295 40.43 4.41 1.75
CA SER A 295 40.71 4.21 0.32
C SER A 295 40.27 2.82 -0.13
N MET A 296 39.93 2.67 -1.40
CA MET A 296 39.58 1.35 -1.97
C MET A 296 40.75 0.38 -1.84
N GLY A 297 42.03 0.90 -1.85
CA GLY A 297 43.20 0.10 -1.62
C GLY A 297 43.27 -0.48 -0.22
N ASP A 298 42.92 0.28 0.81
CA ASP A 298 42.93 -0.17 2.21
C ASP A 298 41.82 -1.23 2.44
N VAL A 299 40.62 -1.03 1.90
CA VAL A 299 39.55 -2.02 1.99
C VAL A 299 39.89 -3.31 1.25
N ALA A 300 40.51 -3.21 0.07
CA ALA A 300 40.98 -4.36 -0.69
C ALA A 300 42.05 -5.15 0.08
N ALA A 301 43.01 -4.46 0.72
CA ALA A 301 44.05 -5.07 1.53
C ALA A 301 43.47 -5.78 2.78
N ALA A 302 42.46 -5.20 3.42
CA ALA A 302 41.81 -5.77 4.62
C ALA A 302 40.90 -6.93 4.31
N SER A 303 40.14 -6.89 3.17
CA SER A 303 39.16 -7.90 2.79
C SER A 303 39.72 -9.02 1.90
N GLY A 304 40.90 -8.83 1.28
CA GLY A 304 41.45 -9.74 0.27
C GLY A 304 40.70 -9.71 -1.07
N VAL A 305 39.74 -8.80 -1.25
CA VAL A 305 39.03 -8.60 -2.49
C VAL A 305 39.69 -7.54 -3.34
N PRO A 306 40.01 -7.78 -4.63
CA PRO A 306 40.64 -6.77 -5.50
C PRO A 306 39.81 -5.48 -5.56
N SER A 307 40.51 -4.33 -5.53
CA SER A 307 39.82 -3.00 -5.58
C SER A 307 38.95 -2.81 -6.79
N THR A 308 39.27 -3.41 -7.92
CA THR A 308 38.43 -3.39 -9.14
C THR A 308 37.12 -4.12 -8.98
N VAL A 309 37.08 -5.19 -8.15
CA VAL A 309 35.84 -5.93 -7.84
C VAL A 309 34.99 -5.13 -6.87
N LEU A 310 35.57 -4.49 -5.87
CA LEU A 310 34.89 -3.60 -4.93
C LEU A 310 34.28 -2.39 -5.66
N GLN A 311 34.99 -1.80 -6.60
CA GLN A 311 34.52 -0.67 -7.42
C GLN A 311 33.31 -1.06 -8.31
N THR A 312 33.30 -2.29 -8.83
CA THR A 312 32.15 -2.83 -9.61
C THR A 312 30.93 -3.08 -8.74
N MET A 313 31.13 -3.42 -7.45
CA MET A 313 30.03 -3.66 -6.50
C MET A 313 29.39 -2.38 -5.96
N LEU A 314 30.14 -1.28 -5.88
CA LEU A 314 29.70 -0.03 -5.26
C LEU A 314 29.13 0.99 -6.26
N SER A 315 29.16 0.73 -7.56
CA SER A 315 28.54 1.53 -8.66
C SER A 315 28.86 3.04 -8.66
N GLU A 316 29.80 3.52 -7.88
CA GLU A 316 30.25 4.92 -7.85
C GLU A 316 31.72 5.04 -8.24
N ASP A 317 32.02 6.05 -9.05
CA ASP A 317 33.39 6.38 -9.56
C ASP A 317 34.22 7.09 -8.48
N THR A 318 34.19 6.57 -7.23
CA THR A 318 34.96 7.13 -6.12
C THR A 318 35.95 6.10 -5.59
N ASP A 319 37.24 6.51 -5.45
CA ASP A 319 38.31 5.68 -4.89
C ASP A 319 38.22 5.48 -3.37
N THR A 320 37.09 5.83 -2.76
CA THR A 320 36.90 5.82 -1.30
C THR A 320 35.60 5.13 -0.88
N VAL A 321 35.68 4.40 0.23
CA VAL A 321 34.53 3.78 0.93
C VAL A 321 34.36 4.50 2.26
N VAL A 322 33.14 4.95 2.51
CA VAL A 322 32.75 5.55 3.78
C VAL A 322 32.15 4.47 4.68
N VAL A 323 32.74 4.25 5.83
CA VAL A 323 32.26 3.32 6.86
C VAL A 323 31.87 4.14 8.08
N ASP A 324 30.60 4.01 8.49
CA ASP A 324 30.11 4.65 9.69
C ASP A 324 30.02 3.61 10.82
N THR A 325 30.77 3.84 11.92
CA THR A 325 30.75 3.01 13.12
C THR A 325 30.02 3.72 14.26
N VAL A 326 29.26 2.98 15.07
CA VAL A 326 28.53 3.57 16.20
C VAL A 326 29.52 4.07 17.25
N ALA A 327 29.57 5.39 17.45
CA ALA A 327 30.34 6.06 18.48
C ALA A 327 29.53 6.27 19.78
N TYR A 328 28.20 6.46 19.65
CA TYR A 328 27.30 6.56 20.77
C TYR A 328 25.92 6.03 20.36
N ASP A 329 25.35 5.12 21.15
CA ASP A 329 23.98 4.61 21.01
C ASP A 329 23.13 5.19 22.15
N GLY A 330 22.36 6.22 21.86
CA GLY A 330 21.40 6.88 22.72
C GLY A 330 19.98 6.34 22.52
N SER A 331 19.80 5.05 22.21
CA SER A 331 18.49 4.42 22.11
C SER A 331 17.73 4.54 23.45
N GLY A 332 16.55 5.19 23.39
CA GLY A 332 15.76 5.50 24.59
C GLY A 332 16.19 6.77 25.34
N ASP A 333 17.23 7.48 24.87
CA ASP A 333 17.67 8.77 25.39
C ASP A 333 17.43 9.86 24.37
N THR A 334 16.60 10.84 24.70
CA THR A 334 16.28 12.01 23.86
C THR A 334 17.23 13.18 24.08
N ALA A 335 18.32 13.01 24.84
CA ALA A 335 19.35 14.03 25.01
C ALA A 335 19.95 14.41 23.64
N VAL A 336 20.16 15.71 23.46
CA VAL A 336 20.72 16.29 22.21
C VAL A 336 22.21 16.62 22.34
N SER A 337 22.90 15.93 23.25
CA SER A 337 24.36 16.05 23.45
C SER A 337 24.93 14.80 24.10
N THR A 338 26.20 14.55 23.87
CA THR A 338 26.97 13.47 24.52
C THR A 338 28.45 13.88 24.62
N SER A 339 29.18 13.24 25.55
CA SER A 339 30.63 13.43 25.69
C SER A 339 31.34 12.21 25.13
N LEU A 340 32.30 12.42 24.23
CA LEU A 340 33.14 11.40 23.69
C LEU A 340 34.51 11.41 24.42
N SER A 341 35.01 10.23 24.76
CA SER A 341 36.29 10.05 25.48
C SER A 341 37.06 8.86 24.93
N GLY A 342 38.35 8.74 25.34
CA GLY A 342 39.22 7.67 24.86
C GLY A 342 39.77 7.89 23.47
N LEU A 343 39.62 9.09 22.92
CA LEU A 343 40.14 9.47 21.61
C LEU A 343 41.68 9.75 21.69
N SER A 344 42.33 9.65 20.53
CA SER A 344 43.76 9.99 20.42
C SER A 344 43.95 11.50 20.27
N GLY A 345 44.97 12.05 20.96
CA GLY A 345 45.29 13.47 20.89
C GLY A 345 45.88 13.88 19.55
N GLY A 346 45.51 15.05 19.04
CA GLY A 346 46.00 15.58 17.76
C GLY A 346 45.48 14.82 16.54
N VAL A 347 44.27 14.20 16.64
CA VAL A 347 43.64 13.46 15.56
C VAL A 347 42.30 14.12 15.20
N SER A 348 41.99 14.15 13.91
CA SER A 348 40.70 14.61 13.39
C SER A 348 39.75 13.43 13.23
N TYR A 349 38.50 13.65 13.60
CA TYR A 349 37.40 12.71 13.53
C TYR A 349 36.23 13.34 12.82
N ASP A 350 35.49 12.55 12.03
CA ASP A 350 34.26 12.95 11.37
C ASP A 350 33.06 12.24 12.01
N TYR A 351 32.04 13.00 12.37
CA TYR A 351 30.82 12.47 13.00
C TYR A 351 29.57 12.87 12.25
N VAL A 352 28.59 11.96 12.24
CA VAL A 352 27.20 12.21 11.81
C VAL A 352 26.24 11.67 12.84
N VAL A 353 25.08 12.30 13.03
CA VAL A 353 24.05 11.87 13.96
C VAL A 353 22.76 11.58 13.23
N ALA A 354 22.06 10.51 13.63
CA ALA A 354 20.72 10.15 13.17
C ALA A 354 19.73 10.15 14.36
N ALA A 355 18.48 10.55 14.10
CA ALA A 355 17.39 10.44 15.05
C ALA A 355 16.64 9.11 14.84
N ARG A 356 16.13 8.52 15.91
CA ARG A 356 15.31 7.30 15.89
C ARG A 356 13.89 7.57 16.38
N SER A 357 12.92 6.88 15.81
CA SER A 357 11.53 6.85 16.24
C SER A 357 10.95 5.44 16.09
N SER A 358 9.67 5.25 16.37
CA SER A 358 8.96 3.99 16.08
C SER A 358 8.89 3.67 14.57
N ALA A 359 9.09 4.67 13.71
CA ALA A 359 9.18 4.48 12.24
C ALA A 359 10.60 4.12 11.76
N GLY A 360 11.55 3.91 12.69
CA GLY A 360 12.93 3.54 12.36
C GLY A 360 13.94 4.66 12.56
N GLU A 361 15.16 4.42 12.06
CA GLU A 361 16.25 5.41 12.05
C GLU A 361 16.09 6.34 10.84
N GLY A 362 16.19 7.65 11.12
CA GLY A 362 16.08 8.69 10.13
C GLY A 362 17.36 8.95 9.33
N ALA A 363 17.29 10.00 8.51
CA ALA A 363 18.45 10.44 7.76
C ALA A 363 19.55 10.94 8.69
N ARG A 364 20.82 10.79 8.26
CA ARG A 364 21.99 11.29 8.96
C ARG A 364 22.20 12.78 8.72
N SER A 365 22.74 13.48 9.73
CA SER A 365 23.11 14.89 9.63
C SER A 365 24.22 15.10 8.60
N THR A 366 24.50 16.38 8.29
CA THR A 366 25.78 16.76 7.71
C THR A 366 26.92 16.35 8.64
N ALA A 367 28.06 15.99 8.07
CA ALA A 367 29.23 15.59 8.85
C ALA A 367 29.83 16.79 9.60
N LEU A 368 30.28 16.53 10.83
CA LEU A 368 31.09 17.43 11.66
C LEU A 368 32.54 16.87 11.68
N SER A 369 33.45 17.64 11.13
CA SER A 369 34.90 17.37 11.31
C SER A 369 35.41 18.11 12.53
N VAL A 370 35.99 17.40 13.47
CA VAL A 370 36.48 17.92 14.75
C VAL A 370 37.81 17.27 15.14
N SER A 371 38.73 18.07 15.69
CA SER A 371 40.03 17.56 16.16
C SER A 371 40.12 17.61 17.68
N THR A 372 40.70 16.56 18.27
CA THR A 372 41.13 16.61 19.66
C THR A 372 42.31 17.60 19.84
N SER A 373 42.48 18.11 21.06
CA SER A 373 43.65 18.94 21.37
C SER A 373 44.95 18.19 21.13
N PRO A 374 46.03 18.89 20.73
CA PRO A 374 47.32 18.26 20.54
C PRO A 374 47.81 17.56 21.82
N PRO A 375 48.58 16.47 21.72
CA PRO A 375 49.24 15.89 22.89
C PRO A 375 50.28 16.83 23.47
N ALA A 376 50.79 16.53 24.64
CA ALA A 376 51.77 17.37 25.31
C ALA A 376 53.06 17.44 24.46
N PRO A 377 53.69 18.62 24.38
CA PRO A 377 55.07 18.75 23.87
C PRO A 377 56.02 17.85 24.68
N GLY A 378 57.03 17.32 24.01
CA GLY A 378 57.98 16.45 24.68
C GLY A 378 59.35 17.13 24.91
N SER A 379 60.17 16.46 25.69
CA SER A 379 61.61 16.76 25.84
C SER A 379 61.92 18.23 26.20
N VAL A 380 61.25 18.78 27.23
CA VAL A 380 61.57 20.12 27.74
C VAL A 380 62.98 20.10 28.34
N ALA A 381 63.84 20.91 27.83
CA ALA A 381 65.28 20.99 28.26
C ALA A 381 65.75 22.45 28.34
N SER A 382 66.67 22.70 29.25
CA SER A 382 67.41 23.99 29.31
C SER A 382 68.47 24.05 28.27
N VAL A 383 68.45 25.12 27.45
CA VAL A 383 69.44 25.39 26.42
C VAL A 383 70.54 26.33 26.93
N SER A 384 70.21 27.32 27.73
CA SER A 384 71.14 28.27 28.33
C SER A 384 70.50 28.86 29.61
N GLN A 385 71.37 29.32 30.54
CA GLN A 385 70.98 29.89 31.82
C GLN A 385 71.83 31.12 32.12
N THR A 386 71.25 32.13 32.70
CA THR A 386 71.97 33.29 33.25
C THR A 386 71.54 33.48 34.70
N THR A 387 72.02 34.56 35.36
CA THR A 387 71.63 34.87 36.74
C THR A 387 70.12 35.32 36.86
N SER A 388 69.43 35.61 35.73
CA SER A 388 68.05 36.14 35.72
C SER A 388 67.19 35.57 34.64
N SER A 389 67.70 34.60 33.83
CA SER A 389 66.90 34.00 32.75
C SER A 389 67.30 32.55 32.48
N ILE A 390 66.32 31.75 32.01
CA ILE A 390 66.53 30.40 31.55
C ILE A 390 65.91 30.31 30.15
N THR A 391 66.67 29.83 29.17
CA THR A 391 66.17 29.49 27.85
C THR A 391 65.83 27.99 27.82
N LEU A 392 64.58 27.67 27.50
CA LEU A 392 64.04 26.29 27.38
C LEU A 392 63.80 25.97 25.94
N SER A 393 63.95 24.70 25.58
CA SER A 393 63.53 24.10 24.32
C SER A 393 62.67 22.89 24.58
N TRP A 394 61.80 22.56 23.65
CA TRP A 394 60.96 21.38 23.68
C TRP A 394 60.78 20.80 22.29
N SER A 395 60.33 19.55 22.19
CA SER A 395 59.93 18.95 20.92
C SER A 395 58.43 19.19 20.68
N ALA A 396 58.11 19.53 19.43
CA ALA A 396 56.70 19.70 19.02
C ALA A 396 55.91 18.37 19.21
N PRO A 397 54.66 18.42 19.63
CA PRO A 397 53.82 17.23 19.68
C PRO A 397 53.58 16.70 18.28
N VAL A 398 53.41 15.38 18.16
CA VAL A 398 53.01 14.75 16.91
C VAL A 398 51.51 14.93 16.73
N VAL A 399 51.13 15.60 15.65
CA VAL A 399 49.74 15.75 15.19
C VAL A 399 49.64 14.96 13.90
N THR A 400 48.75 13.93 13.90
CA THR A 400 48.64 13.00 12.76
C THR A 400 47.69 13.52 11.68
N THR A 401 46.47 13.81 12.02
CA THR A 401 45.40 14.33 11.10
C THR A 401 44.69 15.52 11.68
N GLY A 402 44.96 15.88 12.93
CA GLY A 402 44.28 16.96 13.66
C GLY A 402 44.72 18.35 13.22
N SER A 403 44.14 19.37 13.87
CA SER A 403 44.49 20.76 13.64
C SER A 403 45.96 21.03 13.98
N ALA A 404 46.63 21.76 13.12
CA ALA A 404 48.06 22.11 13.32
C ALA A 404 48.23 22.89 14.63
N VAL A 405 49.39 22.66 15.28
CA VAL A 405 49.78 23.44 16.46
C VAL A 405 50.01 24.90 16.05
N THR A 406 49.30 25.82 16.71
CA THR A 406 49.37 27.25 16.42
C THR A 406 50.26 28.03 17.39
N GLY A 407 50.71 27.40 18.47
CA GLY A 407 51.61 28.00 19.44
C GLY A 407 51.74 27.20 20.72
N TYR A 408 52.57 27.67 21.59
CA TYR A 408 52.88 27.06 22.88
C TYR A 408 52.64 28.04 24.02
N LYS A 409 52.24 27.49 25.17
CA LYS A 409 52.16 28.21 26.43
C LYS A 409 53.18 27.61 27.40
N LEU A 410 54.10 28.40 27.89
CA LEU A 410 55.04 27.98 28.92
C LEU A 410 54.47 28.35 30.30
N TYR A 411 54.46 27.38 31.19
CA TYR A 411 54.02 27.58 32.57
C TYR A 411 55.21 27.48 33.51
N ILE A 412 55.28 28.38 34.48
CA ILE A 412 56.28 28.42 35.52
C ILE A 412 55.63 28.39 36.91
N ASP A 413 56.23 27.76 37.87
CA ASP A 413 55.86 27.93 39.27
C ASP A 413 56.49 29.24 39.85
N ASP A 414 56.11 29.60 41.03
CA ASP A 414 56.62 30.76 41.76
C ASP A 414 57.87 30.48 42.58
N GLY A 415 58.52 29.32 42.35
CA GLY A 415 59.68 28.86 43.11
C GLY A 415 59.33 28.13 44.39
N SER A 416 58.01 27.95 44.70
CA SER A 416 57.50 27.02 45.70
C SER A 416 57.31 25.63 45.10
N THR A 417 57.24 24.58 45.91
CA THR A 417 57.07 23.18 45.43
C THR A 417 55.64 22.93 44.98
N GLY A 418 55.12 23.69 44.02
CA GLY A 418 53.75 23.62 43.49
C GLY A 418 53.66 23.23 42.04
N VAL A 419 52.43 23.02 41.57
CA VAL A 419 52.17 22.82 40.13
C VAL A 419 52.30 24.17 39.42
N PRO A 420 53.08 24.29 38.30
CA PRO A 420 53.22 25.52 37.56
C PRO A 420 51.87 26.07 37.12
N SER A 421 51.52 27.29 37.47
CA SER A 421 50.23 27.94 37.21
C SER A 421 50.33 29.29 36.48
N SER A 422 51.50 29.94 36.50
CA SER A 422 51.70 31.23 35.85
C SER A 422 52.14 31.05 34.38
N VAL A 423 51.47 31.73 33.46
CA VAL A 423 51.82 31.70 32.02
C VAL A 423 52.92 32.72 31.74
N VAL A 424 54.03 32.26 31.14
CA VAL A 424 55.10 33.14 30.67
C VAL A 424 54.87 33.47 29.20
N SER A 425 54.91 34.77 28.88
CA SER A 425 54.90 35.21 27.48
C SER A 425 56.28 35.03 26.87
N CYS A 426 56.39 34.15 25.86
CA CYS A 426 57.61 33.95 25.09
C CYS A 426 57.69 35.01 23.98
N GLY A 427 58.83 35.67 23.85
CA GLY A 427 59.03 36.74 22.86
C GLY A 427 59.26 36.31 21.43
N GLY A 428 59.03 35.04 21.09
CA GLY A 428 59.20 34.47 19.76
C GLY A 428 57.92 34.28 18.97
N GLY A 429 58.03 33.87 17.70
CA GLY A 429 56.84 33.60 16.86
C GLY A 429 56.05 32.40 17.37
N ALA A 430 54.81 32.27 16.95
CA ALA A 430 53.82 31.31 17.47
C ALA A 430 54.22 29.82 17.37
N LEU A 431 55.17 29.47 16.53
CA LEU A 431 55.64 28.09 16.31
C LEU A 431 57.07 27.83 16.82
N GLU A 432 57.68 28.80 17.57
CA GLU A 432 59.00 28.58 18.12
C GLU A 432 58.99 27.56 19.24
N THR A 433 59.92 26.61 19.21
CA THR A 433 60.12 25.56 20.23
C THR A 433 61.18 25.94 21.27
N THR A 434 61.49 27.23 21.36
CA THR A 434 62.36 27.80 22.36
C THR A 434 61.77 29.04 22.99
N CYS A 435 61.99 29.24 24.28
CA CYS A 435 61.49 30.40 25.01
C CYS A 435 62.49 30.81 26.09
N THR A 436 62.75 32.12 26.22
CA THR A 436 63.48 32.66 27.31
C THR A 436 62.60 33.31 28.34
N ALA A 437 62.58 32.74 29.54
CA ALA A 437 61.88 33.30 30.68
C ALA A 437 62.89 34.20 31.43
N SER A 438 62.53 35.48 31.59
CA SER A 438 63.35 36.51 32.27
C SER A 438 62.62 37.00 33.54
#